data_318595cca2da2e703396d08624a6d41e
#
_entry.id   318595cca2da2e703396d08624a6d41e
#
_cell.length_a   1.000
_cell.length_b   1.000
_cell.length_c   1.000
_cell.angle_alpha   90.00
_cell.angle_beta   90.00
_cell.angle_gamma   90.00
#
_symmetry.space_group_name_H-M   'P 1'
#
loop_
_entity.id
_entity.type
_entity.pdbx_description
1 polymer ?
#
loop_
_entity_poly.entity_id
_entity_poly.type
_entity_poly.pdbx_seq_one_letter_code
_entity_poly.pdbx_strand_id
1 'polypeptide(L)'
;QTAITSIQREYYERRHLLYRDSLKNLNVLNTDWDKAEFLITNQKYTDALHILLASYKKLTVDDREMGYVAYSISNIYRQINDKDKEKQYLIISAMSDLKNSIKEYVSLCRLATLLYEEGDVTRAYLYMRKSMEDATFCNAKLRIIEVSDALPIIDNAYDAMRKSERAHITLGLIIVSFLLLLVGALMIYTRKQLHRIAHARRALEESNKSLNEMNQKLNSLNTQLTSTNDKLNEANTALQETNRSLFESNKIKNIYIMEFMNKCSAYIDKLDAYRRSLNKLAANGGLQELYRRLKSSA
;
A
#
# COMPACT_ATOMS: atom_id res chain seq x y z
N GLN A 1 30.62 -8.10 -11.97
CA GLN A 1 30.17 -6.67 -11.93
C GLN A 1 30.45 -6.02 -10.58
N THR A 2 30.19 -6.67 -9.43
CA THR A 2 30.38 -6.14 -8.08
C THR A 2 31.83 -5.81 -7.72
N ALA A 3 32.80 -6.59 -8.19
CA ALA A 3 34.23 -6.34 -7.91
C ALA A 3 34.78 -5.09 -8.64
N ILE A 4 34.35 -4.86 -9.88
CA ILE A 4 34.77 -3.69 -10.66
C ILE A 4 34.19 -2.39 -10.04
N THR A 5 32.94 -2.43 -9.57
CA THR A 5 32.29 -1.28 -8.91
C THR A 5 32.96 -0.94 -7.58
N SER A 6 33.41 -1.92 -6.79
CA SER A 6 34.11 -1.66 -5.52
C SER A 6 35.49 -1.03 -5.75
N ILE A 7 36.24 -1.49 -6.75
CA ILE A 7 37.54 -0.90 -7.12
C ILE A 7 37.36 0.53 -7.63
N GLN A 8 36.33 0.79 -8.44
CA GLN A 8 36.03 2.14 -8.92
C GLN A 8 35.64 3.08 -7.79
N ARG A 9 34.82 2.60 -6.82
CA ARG A 9 34.45 3.36 -5.63
C ARG A 9 35.70 3.75 -4.83
N GLU A 10 36.54 2.77 -4.49
CA GLU A 10 37.78 3.02 -3.75
C GLU A 10 38.70 4.02 -4.47
N TYR A 11 38.79 3.93 -5.78
CA TYR A 11 39.57 4.87 -6.61
C TYR A 11 39.04 6.31 -6.48
N TYR A 12 37.73 6.54 -6.61
CA TYR A 12 37.14 7.87 -6.51
C TYR A 12 37.20 8.42 -5.08
N GLU A 13 36.95 7.58 -4.06
CA GLU A 13 37.07 7.97 -2.66
C GLU A 13 38.50 8.39 -2.31
N ARG A 14 39.49 7.61 -2.73
CA ARG A 14 40.91 7.92 -2.52
C ARG A 14 41.31 9.22 -3.20
N ARG A 15 40.86 9.47 -4.42
CA ARG A 15 41.10 10.74 -5.12
C ARG A 15 40.43 11.93 -4.43
N HIS A 16 39.22 11.77 -3.99
CA HIS A 16 38.51 12.80 -3.22
C HIS A 16 39.29 13.20 -1.97
N LEU A 17 39.77 12.23 -1.21
CA LEU A 17 40.60 12.48 -0.01
C LEU A 17 41.91 13.24 -0.33
N LEU A 18 42.60 12.80 -1.40
CA LEU A 18 43.84 13.47 -1.85
C LEU A 18 43.61 14.93 -2.24
N TYR A 19 42.56 15.22 -2.99
CA TYR A 19 42.22 16.59 -3.38
C TYR A 19 41.82 17.44 -2.17
N ARG A 20 41.07 16.90 -1.26
CA ARG A 20 40.66 17.56 0.00
C ARG A 20 41.87 17.91 0.85
N ASP A 21 42.80 16.99 1.03
CA ASP A 21 44.04 17.22 1.78
C ASP A 21 44.95 18.26 1.12
N SER A 22 45.01 18.26 -0.22
CA SER A 22 45.74 19.26 -0.97
C SER A 22 45.14 20.67 -0.80
N LEU A 23 43.81 20.80 -0.86
CA LEU A 23 43.11 22.08 -0.64
C LEU A 23 43.28 22.59 0.78
N LYS A 24 43.32 21.70 1.77
CA LYS A 24 43.58 22.02 3.18
C LYS A 24 45.00 22.59 3.35
N ASN A 25 45.99 21.94 2.75
CA ASN A 25 47.38 22.40 2.81
C ASN A 25 47.61 23.78 2.16
N LEU A 26 46.73 24.17 1.23
CA LEU A 26 46.77 25.49 0.57
C LEU A 26 46.03 26.58 1.36
N ASN A 27 45.55 26.28 2.59
CA ASN A 27 44.75 27.19 3.44
C ASN A 27 43.54 27.83 2.72
N VAL A 28 43.01 27.18 1.71
CA VAL A 28 41.83 27.63 0.93
C VAL A 28 40.53 27.34 1.69
N LEU A 29 40.56 26.37 2.65
CA LEU A 29 39.39 25.89 3.39
C LEU A 29 39.24 26.71 4.69
N ASN A 30 38.41 27.75 4.66
CA ASN A 30 38.25 28.65 5.83
C ASN A 30 36.79 28.94 6.19
N THR A 31 35.84 28.22 5.59
CA THR A 31 34.42 28.38 5.88
C THR A 31 34.05 27.63 7.19
N ASP A 32 32.94 28.01 7.78
CA ASP A 32 32.40 27.31 8.95
C ASP A 32 32.04 25.84 8.60
N TRP A 33 31.64 25.58 7.37
CA TRP A 33 31.42 24.23 6.89
C TRP A 33 32.71 23.39 6.85
N ASP A 34 33.82 23.95 6.36
CA ASP A 34 35.10 23.23 6.31
C ASP A 34 35.60 22.85 7.72
N LYS A 35 35.43 23.77 8.69
CA LYS A 35 35.75 23.50 10.11
C LYS A 35 34.88 22.37 10.67
N ALA A 36 33.59 22.40 10.36
CA ALA A 36 32.66 21.35 10.79
C ALA A 36 32.99 19.98 10.17
N GLU A 37 33.28 19.90 8.88
CA GLU A 37 33.71 18.67 8.22
C GLU A 37 35.00 18.09 8.80
N PHE A 38 35.95 18.95 9.18
CA PHE A 38 37.14 18.51 9.91
C PHE A 38 36.80 17.92 11.27
N LEU A 39 35.86 18.51 12.01
CA LEU A 39 35.40 17.98 13.30
C LEU A 39 34.64 16.66 13.14
N ILE A 40 33.83 16.53 12.11
CA ILE A 40 33.12 15.27 11.76
C ILE A 40 34.13 14.15 11.49
N THR A 41 35.14 14.42 10.69
CA THR A 41 36.19 13.44 10.38
C THR A 41 36.93 12.98 11.64
N ASN A 42 37.07 13.85 12.62
CA ASN A 42 37.69 13.54 13.93
C ASN A 42 36.68 13.06 14.98
N GLN A 43 35.44 12.70 14.58
CA GLN A 43 34.36 12.20 15.44
C GLN A 43 33.90 13.18 16.54
N LYS A 44 34.24 14.47 16.41
CA LYS A 44 33.79 15.54 17.30
C LYS A 44 32.43 16.07 16.91
N TYR A 45 31.42 15.20 17.00
CA TYR A 45 30.07 15.47 16.45
C TYR A 45 29.35 16.62 17.15
N THR A 46 29.51 16.79 18.46
CA THR A 46 28.90 17.88 19.25
C THR A 46 29.39 19.25 18.80
N ASP A 47 30.70 19.40 18.65
CA ASP A 47 31.31 20.66 18.23
C ASP A 47 30.95 20.99 16.77
N ALA A 48 31.01 19.99 15.89
CA ALA A 48 30.60 20.13 14.50
C ALA A 48 29.14 20.56 14.39
N LEU A 49 28.24 19.92 15.17
CA LEU A 49 26.82 20.22 15.17
C LEU A 49 26.54 21.65 15.63
N HIS A 50 27.27 22.14 16.63
CA HIS A 50 27.14 23.52 17.10
C HIS A 50 27.45 24.54 15.99
N ILE A 51 28.55 24.34 15.25
CA ILE A 51 28.93 25.21 14.13
C ILE A 51 27.89 25.15 13.01
N LEU A 52 27.49 23.92 12.61
CA LEU A 52 26.55 23.72 11.51
C LEU A 52 25.17 24.28 11.83
N LEU A 53 24.66 24.11 13.06
CA LEU A 53 23.36 24.66 13.46
C LEU A 53 23.38 26.20 13.52
N ALA A 54 24.54 26.81 13.88
CA ALA A 54 24.68 28.25 13.83
C ALA A 54 24.64 28.78 12.39
N SER A 55 25.27 28.08 11.44
CA SER A 55 25.22 28.39 10.00
C SER A 55 23.82 28.15 9.44
N TYR A 56 23.19 27.01 9.77
CA TYR A 56 21.83 26.65 9.34
C TYR A 56 20.80 27.73 9.69
N LYS A 57 20.87 28.33 10.88
CA LYS A 57 19.94 29.40 11.29
C LYS A 57 20.01 30.68 10.48
N LYS A 58 21.11 30.90 9.78
CA LYS A 58 21.36 32.08 8.94
C LYS A 58 20.96 31.87 7.49
N LEU A 59 20.75 30.62 7.07
CA LEU A 59 20.46 30.20 5.70
C LEU A 59 18.99 29.92 5.50
N THR A 60 18.54 30.08 4.28
CA THR A 60 17.22 29.70 3.78
C THR A 60 17.34 28.56 2.78
N VAL A 61 16.24 27.92 2.41
CA VAL A 61 16.24 26.83 1.43
C VAL A 61 16.67 27.32 0.04
N ASP A 62 16.59 28.63 -0.22
CA ASP A 62 17.02 29.24 -1.47
C ASP A 62 18.53 29.47 -1.54
N ASP A 63 19.21 29.40 -0.40
CA ASP A 63 20.66 29.52 -0.35
C ASP A 63 21.30 28.19 -0.77
N ARG A 64 22.22 28.27 -1.73
CA ARG A 64 22.92 27.07 -2.23
C ARG A 64 23.70 26.33 -1.13
N GLU A 65 24.14 27.06 -0.11
CA GLU A 65 24.90 26.52 1.00
C GLU A 65 24.02 25.65 1.93
N MET A 66 22.71 25.89 1.99
CA MET A 66 21.77 25.13 2.80
C MET A 66 21.84 23.62 2.50
N GLY A 67 22.01 23.25 1.22
CA GLY A 67 22.06 21.85 0.78
C GLY A 67 23.14 21.06 1.51
N TYR A 68 24.38 21.52 1.44
CA TYR A 68 25.49 20.79 2.05
C TYR A 68 25.58 20.97 3.58
N VAL A 69 25.16 22.11 4.13
CA VAL A 69 25.06 22.29 5.59
C VAL A 69 24.04 21.33 6.19
N ALA A 70 22.84 21.27 5.64
CA ALA A 70 21.81 20.35 6.08
C ALA A 70 22.22 18.88 5.91
N TYR A 71 22.91 18.55 4.80
CA TYR A 71 23.44 17.20 4.60
C TYR A 71 24.47 16.82 5.67
N SER A 72 25.41 17.70 5.99
CA SER A 72 26.41 17.44 7.02
C SER A 72 25.77 17.26 8.41
N ILE A 73 24.72 18.03 8.74
CA ILE A 73 23.94 17.85 9.96
C ILE A 73 23.25 16.47 9.95
N SER A 74 22.63 16.07 8.84
CA SER A 74 21.99 14.76 8.72
C SER A 74 22.98 13.62 8.92
N ASN A 75 24.19 13.77 8.40
CA ASN A 75 25.26 12.78 8.54
C ASN A 75 25.69 12.61 10.01
N ILE A 76 25.75 13.70 10.79
CA ILE A 76 26.01 13.61 12.22
C ILE A 76 24.88 12.85 12.93
N TYR A 77 23.61 13.21 12.66
CA TYR A 77 22.48 12.51 13.26
C TYR A 77 22.43 11.03 12.92
N ARG A 78 22.85 10.64 11.72
CA ARG A 78 23.04 9.24 11.35
C ARG A 78 24.09 8.56 12.25
N GLN A 79 25.25 9.20 12.49
CA GLN A 79 26.30 8.63 13.32
C GLN A 79 25.88 8.43 14.78
N ILE A 80 24.99 9.28 15.29
CA ILE A 80 24.43 9.17 16.62
C ILE A 80 23.11 8.38 16.67
N ASN A 81 22.70 7.80 15.51
CA ASN A 81 21.52 6.96 15.34
C ASN A 81 20.17 7.64 15.65
N ASP A 82 20.05 8.96 15.41
CA ASP A 82 18.80 9.72 15.49
C ASP A 82 18.17 9.78 14.08
N LYS A 83 17.39 8.75 13.73
CA LYS A 83 16.79 8.62 12.39
C LYS A 83 15.80 9.73 12.05
N ASP A 84 15.07 10.25 13.03
CA ASP A 84 14.07 11.29 12.77
C ASP A 84 14.75 12.60 12.35
N LYS A 85 15.80 13.00 13.06
CA LYS A 85 16.57 14.18 12.70
C LYS A 85 17.41 13.96 11.43
N GLU A 86 18.00 12.78 11.24
CA GLU A 86 18.66 12.43 9.97
C GLU A 86 17.70 12.71 8.81
N LYS A 87 16.49 12.17 8.86
CA LYS A 87 15.46 12.33 7.83
C LYS A 87 15.07 13.79 7.63
N GLN A 88 14.84 14.52 8.73
CA GLN A 88 14.47 15.93 8.68
C GLN A 88 15.49 16.76 7.90
N TYR A 89 16.77 16.63 8.23
CA TYR A 89 17.81 17.39 7.58
C TYR A 89 18.14 16.90 6.17
N LEU A 90 17.96 15.60 5.85
CA LEU A 90 18.03 15.09 4.49
C LEU A 90 16.96 15.70 3.60
N ILE A 91 15.73 15.86 4.10
CA ILE A 91 14.64 16.50 3.36
C ILE A 91 14.99 17.95 3.04
N ILE A 92 15.48 18.69 4.02
CA ILE A 92 15.89 20.10 3.83
C ILE A 92 17.02 20.21 2.81
N SER A 93 18.03 19.35 2.91
CA SER A 93 19.13 19.28 1.96
C SER A 93 18.62 19.00 0.53
N ALA A 94 17.82 17.95 0.35
CA ALA A 94 17.27 17.58 -0.95
C ALA A 94 16.39 18.69 -1.54
N MET A 95 15.59 19.38 -0.73
CA MET A 95 14.78 20.51 -1.16
C MET A 95 15.63 21.68 -1.63
N SER A 96 16.69 22.02 -0.90
CA SER A 96 17.63 23.07 -1.29
C SER A 96 18.35 22.73 -2.59
N ASP A 97 18.85 21.50 -2.72
CA ASP A 97 19.53 21.03 -3.93
C ASP A 97 18.60 21.11 -5.15
N LEU A 98 17.36 20.66 -5.04
CA LEU A 98 16.37 20.74 -6.10
C LEU A 98 16.03 22.18 -6.48
N LYS A 99 15.80 23.07 -5.51
CA LYS A 99 15.53 24.49 -5.75
C LYS A 99 16.68 25.20 -6.45
N ASN A 100 17.89 24.92 -6.04
CA ASN A 100 19.11 25.52 -6.60
C ASN A 100 19.60 24.80 -7.86
N SER A 101 18.83 23.87 -8.42
CA SER A 101 19.19 23.10 -9.62
C SER A 101 20.53 22.35 -9.49
N ILE A 102 20.94 22.00 -8.29
CA ILE A 102 22.10 21.17 -8.02
C ILE A 102 21.72 19.71 -8.32
N LYS A 103 22.41 19.08 -9.25
CA LYS A 103 22.08 17.72 -9.71
C LYS A 103 23.05 16.64 -9.22
N GLU A 104 24.18 17.04 -8.67
CA GLU A 104 25.19 16.13 -8.11
C GLU A 104 25.02 16.00 -6.58
N TYR A 105 23.81 15.70 -6.12
CA TYR A 105 23.49 15.64 -4.69
C TYR A 105 23.40 14.20 -4.15
N VAL A 106 23.82 14.06 -2.89
CA VAL A 106 23.79 12.79 -2.14
C VAL A 106 22.49 12.64 -1.35
N SER A 107 21.92 13.77 -0.96
CA SER A 107 20.80 13.88 -0.03
C SER A 107 19.57 13.09 -0.49
N LEU A 108 19.20 13.19 -1.77
CA LEU A 108 18.04 12.49 -2.32
C LEU A 108 18.24 10.97 -2.38
N CYS A 109 19.43 10.52 -2.77
CA CYS A 109 19.78 9.09 -2.76
C CYS A 109 19.71 8.51 -1.34
N ARG A 110 20.27 9.23 -0.38
CA ARG A 110 20.27 8.82 1.02
C ARG A 110 18.86 8.82 1.62
N LEU A 111 18.06 9.85 1.32
CA LEU A 111 16.67 9.92 1.72
C LEU A 111 15.85 8.76 1.13
N ALA A 112 16.09 8.40 -0.14
CA ALA A 112 15.46 7.25 -0.76
C ALA A 112 15.79 5.94 -0.02
N THR A 113 17.04 5.75 0.37
CA THR A 113 17.46 4.57 1.15
C THR A 113 16.75 4.51 2.50
N LEU A 114 16.69 5.66 3.21
CA LEU A 114 16.03 5.75 4.51
C LEU A 114 14.52 5.46 4.40
N LEU A 115 13.85 6.02 3.38
CA LEU A 115 12.44 5.75 3.12
C LEU A 115 12.18 4.28 2.80
N TYR A 116 13.10 3.63 2.09
CA TYR A 116 13.02 2.20 1.83
C TYR A 116 13.12 1.38 3.13
N GLU A 117 14.05 1.73 4.02
CA GLU A 117 14.19 1.11 5.34
C GLU A 117 12.91 1.26 6.20
N GLU A 118 12.21 2.39 6.06
CA GLU A 118 10.94 2.67 6.73
C GLU A 118 9.73 1.98 6.09
N GLY A 119 9.91 1.37 4.91
CA GLY A 119 8.86 0.68 4.17
C GLY A 119 8.09 1.54 3.17
N ASP A 120 8.47 2.80 2.98
CA ASP A 120 7.90 3.67 1.94
C ASP A 120 8.60 3.43 0.60
N VAL A 121 8.30 2.26 0.03
CA VAL A 121 8.91 1.80 -1.21
C VAL A 121 8.60 2.72 -2.40
N THR A 122 7.40 3.34 -2.39
CA THR A 122 6.96 4.22 -3.50
C THR A 122 7.81 5.47 -3.58
N ARG A 123 7.96 6.22 -2.49
CA ARG A 123 8.79 7.43 -2.47
C ARG A 123 10.28 7.08 -2.62
N ALA A 124 10.71 5.97 -2.00
CA ALA A 124 12.07 5.48 -2.16
C ALA A 124 12.43 5.24 -3.64
N TYR A 125 11.56 4.56 -4.39
CA TYR A 125 11.74 4.32 -5.82
C TYR A 125 11.82 5.61 -6.63
N LEU A 126 10.87 6.53 -6.42
CA LEU A 126 10.83 7.80 -7.16
C LEU A 126 12.09 8.64 -6.92
N TYR A 127 12.54 8.73 -5.67
CA TYR A 127 13.71 9.54 -5.32
C TYR A 127 15.02 8.90 -5.76
N MET A 128 15.13 7.57 -5.65
CA MET A 128 16.32 6.85 -6.14
C MET A 128 16.47 6.96 -7.64
N ARG A 129 15.36 6.81 -8.38
CA ARG A 129 15.33 6.97 -9.82
C ARG A 129 15.71 8.40 -10.25
N LYS A 130 15.15 9.42 -9.57
CA LYS A 130 15.50 10.81 -9.82
C LYS A 130 16.98 11.08 -9.56
N SER A 131 17.53 10.53 -8.48
CA SER A 131 18.95 10.61 -8.17
C SER A 131 19.84 9.99 -9.25
N MET A 132 19.43 8.83 -9.82
CA MET A 132 20.14 8.21 -10.94
C MET A 132 20.09 9.06 -12.20
N GLU A 133 18.93 9.61 -12.54
CA GLU A 133 18.76 10.49 -13.71
C GLU A 133 19.68 11.72 -13.61
N ASP A 134 19.69 12.37 -12.45
CA ASP A 134 20.50 13.57 -12.23
C ASP A 134 22.01 13.25 -12.18
N ALA A 135 22.41 12.16 -11.52
CA ALA A 135 23.79 11.70 -11.49
C ALA A 135 24.32 11.36 -12.90
N THR A 136 23.46 10.74 -13.72
CA THR A 136 23.80 10.41 -15.13
C THR A 136 23.91 11.67 -15.96
N PHE A 137 23.01 12.62 -15.82
CA PHE A 137 23.02 13.90 -16.50
C PHE A 137 24.32 14.68 -16.23
N CYS A 138 24.77 14.71 -14.97
CA CYS A 138 26.02 15.38 -14.58
C CYS A 138 27.29 14.55 -14.82
N ASN A 139 27.16 13.30 -15.31
CA ASN A 139 28.27 12.35 -15.42
C ASN A 139 29.00 12.13 -14.07
N ALA A 140 28.28 12.18 -12.96
CA ALA A 140 28.79 12.08 -11.60
C ALA A 140 29.12 10.61 -11.25
N LYS A 141 30.30 10.13 -11.68
CA LYS A 141 30.70 8.71 -11.63
C LYS A 141 30.49 8.05 -10.25
N LEU A 142 30.90 8.74 -9.19
CA LEU A 142 30.74 8.18 -7.82
C LEU A 142 29.26 8.01 -7.45
N ARG A 143 28.43 9.01 -7.79
CA ARG A 143 26.98 8.95 -7.52
C ARG A 143 26.29 7.86 -8.32
N ILE A 144 26.65 7.71 -9.60
CA ILE A 144 26.14 6.61 -10.44
C ILE A 144 26.44 5.26 -9.81
N ILE A 145 27.66 5.06 -9.28
CA ILE A 145 28.04 3.80 -8.62
C ILE A 145 27.18 3.59 -7.35
N GLU A 146 27.08 4.60 -6.49
CA GLU A 146 26.30 4.50 -5.24
C GLU A 146 24.83 4.20 -5.48
N VAL A 147 24.22 4.91 -6.44
CA VAL A 147 22.81 4.68 -6.79
C VAL A 147 22.62 3.33 -7.47
N SER A 148 23.57 2.88 -8.30
CA SER A 148 23.50 1.59 -9.00
C SER A 148 23.49 0.39 -8.07
N ASP A 149 24.03 0.52 -6.87
CA ASP A 149 24.02 -0.56 -5.87
C ASP A 149 22.64 -0.69 -5.20
N ALA A 150 21.97 0.43 -4.92
CA ALA A 150 20.70 0.48 -4.19
C ALA A 150 19.47 0.39 -5.09
N LEU A 151 19.52 0.99 -6.28
CA LEU A 151 18.39 1.10 -7.20
C LEU A 151 17.76 -0.26 -7.56
N PRO A 152 18.50 -1.32 -7.90
CA PRO A 152 17.88 -2.60 -8.25
C PRO A 152 17.10 -3.23 -7.10
N ILE A 153 17.53 -3.01 -5.86
CA ILE A 153 16.86 -3.55 -4.68
C ILE A 153 15.51 -2.85 -4.50
N ILE A 154 15.51 -1.54 -4.59
CA ILE A 154 14.30 -0.71 -4.45
C ILE A 154 13.34 -0.92 -5.63
N ASP A 155 13.87 -1.05 -6.84
CA ASP A 155 13.10 -1.30 -8.07
C ASP A 155 12.37 -2.66 -7.97
N ASN A 156 13.06 -3.72 -7.59
CA ASN A 156 12.47 -5.03 -7.37
C ASN A 156 11.38 -5.01 -6.28
N ALA A 157 11.61 -4.29 -5.19
CA ALA A 157 10.62 -4.16 -4.12
C ALA A 157 9.37 -3.38 -4.59
N TYR A 158 9.58 -2.32 -5.37
CA TYR A 158 8.50 -1.54 -5.97
C TYR A 158 7.68 -2.35 -6.97
N ASP A 159 8.35 -3.12 -7.84
CA ASP A 159 7.68 -4.00 -8.80
C ASP A 159 6.90 -5.12 -8.10
N ALA A 160 7.44 -5.69 -7.02
CA ALA A 160 6.74 -6.70 -6.22
C ALA A 160 5.48 -6.11 -5.57
N MET A 161 5.57 -4.90 -5.01
CA MET A 161 4.43 -4.18 -4.44
C MET A 161 3.36 -3.91 -5.50
N ARG A 162 3.73 -3.38 -6.67
CA ARG A 162 2.79 -3.13 -7.77
C ARG A 162 2.13 -4.39 -8.32
N LYS A 163 2.87 -5.50 -8.40
CA LYS A 163 2.30 -6.81 -8.79
C LYS A 163 1.26 -7.27 -7.78
N SER A 164 1.54 -7.14 -6.49
CA SER A 164 0.59 -7.46 -5.42
C SER A 164 -0.67 -6.59 -5.50
N GLU A 165 -0.52 -5.27 -5.64
CA GLU A 165 -1.67 -4.35 -5.79
C GLU A 165 -2.53 -4.70 -7.00
N ARG A 166 -1.91 -4.96 -8.15
CA ARG A 166 -2.63 -5.39 -9.36
C ARG A 166 -3.36 -6.72 -9.15
N ALA A 167 -2.74 -7.67 -8.46
CA ALA A 167 -3.37 -8.95 -8.15
C ALA A 167 -4.62 -8.77 -7.27
N HIS A 168 -4.58 -7.89 -6.28
CA HIS A 168 -5.74 -7.56 -5.46
C HIS A 168 -6.84 -6.87 -6.24
N ILE A 169 -6.50 -5.92 -7.13
CA ILE A 169 -7.48 -5.25 -8.00
C ILE A 169 -8.12 -6.26 -8.97
N THR A 170 -7.32 -7.11 -9.61
CA THR A 170 -7.85 -8.13 -10.54
C THR A 170 -8.73 -9.14 -9.81
N LEU A 171 -8.35 -9.58 -8.61
CA LEU A 171 -9.18 -10.45 -7.78
C LEU A 171 -10.51 -9.76 -7.41
N GLY A 172 -10.46 -8.49 -7.01
CA GLY A 172 -11.65 -7.69 -6.73
C GLY A 172 -12.59 -7.60 -7.94
N LEU A 173 -12.04 -7.35 -9.14
CA LEU A 173 -12.82 -7.31 -10.39
C LEU A 173 -13.46 -8.66 -10.73
N ILE A 174 -12.75 -9.77 -10.51
CA ILE A 174 -13.28 -11.12 -10.70
C ILE A 174 -14.45 -11.37 -9.75
N ILE A 175 -14.31 -11.02 -8.47
CA ILE A 175 -15.37 -11.18 -7.46
C ILE A 175 -16.60 -10.35 -7.85
N VAL A 176 -16.41 -9.08 -8.24
CA VAL A 176 -17.52 -8.21 -8.65
C VAL A 176 -18.23 -8.74 -9.89
N SER A 177 -17.47 -9.19 -10.90
CA SER A 177 -18.07 -9.78 -12.12
C SER A 177 -18.83 -11.07 -11.82
N PHE A 178 -18.33 -11.92 -10.93
CA PHE A 178 -19.04 -13.11 -10.48
C PHE A 178 -20.35 -12.78 -9.74
N LEU A 179 -20.32 -11.77 -8.86
CA LEU A 179 -21.52 -11.28 -8.17
C LEU A 179 -22.55 -10.73 -9.12
N LEU A 180 -22.12 -9.98 -10.15
CA LEU A 180 -23.02 -9.47 -11.19
C LEU A 180 -23.68 -10.61 -12.00
N LEU A 181 -22.92 -11.63 -12.35
CA LEU A 181 -23.47 -12.84 -13.02
C LEU A 181 -24.49 -13.55 -12.13
N LEU A 182 -24.21 -13.67 -10.83
CA LEU A 182 -25.11 -14.30 -9.87
C LEU A 182 -26.42 -13.51 -9.70
N VAL A 183 -26.32 -12.18 -9.62
CA VAL A 183 -27.51 -11.29 -9.60
C VAL A 183 -28.30 -11.41 -10.89
N GLY A 184 -27.63 -11.44 -12.05
CA GLY A 184 -28.27 -11.66 -13.34
C GLY A 184 -29.01 -13.02 -13.40
N ALA A 185 -28.38 -14.08 -12.94
CA ALA A 185 -28.99 -15.41 -12.86
C ALA A 185 -30.23 -15.44 -11.92
N LEU A 186 -30.12 -14.78 -10.77
CA LEU A 186 -31.22 -14.61 -9.83
C LEU A 186 -32.38 -13.80 -10.43
N MET A 187 -32.08 -12.73 -11.19
CA MET A 187 -33.11 -11.96 -11.91
C MET A 187 -33.84 -12.81 -12.97
N ILE A 188 -33.11 -13.62 -13.73
CA ILE A 188 -33.71 -14.52 -14.72
C ILE A 188 -34.57 -15.57 -14.00
N TYR A 189 -34.06 -16.13 -12.93
CA TYR A 189 -34.80 -17.11 -12.13
C TYR A 189 -36.10 -16.52 -11.53
N THR A 190 -36.02 -15.33 -10.93
CA THR A 190 -37.20 -14.67 -10.36
C THR A 190 -38.22 -14.28 -11.42
N ARG A 191 -37.78 -13.78 -12.61
CA ARG A 191 -38.67 -13.54 -13.74
C ARG A 191 -39.38 -14.83 -14.22
N LYS A 192 -38.64 -15.93 -14.29
CA LYS A 192 -39.23 -17.24 -14.65
C LYS A 192 -40.24 -17.73 -13.62
N GLN A 193 -40.00 -17.52 -12.35
CA GLN A 193 -40.94 -17.85 -11.25
C GLN A 193 -42.17 -16.93 -11.29
N LEU A 194 -41.98 -15.62 -11.51
CA LEU A 194 -43.09 -14.67 -11.66
C LEU A 194 -44.00 -15.04 -12.85
N HIS A 195 -43.41 -15.45 -13.97
CA HIS A 195 -44.19 -15.96 -15.14
C HIS A 195 -45.00 -17.21 -14.77
N ARG A 196 -44.39 -18.18 -14.06
CA ARG A 196 -45.10 -19.37 -13.59
C ARG A 196 -46.24 -19.04 -12.64
N ILE A 197 -46.02 -18.11 -11.73
CA ILE A 197 -47.04 -17.64 -10.77
C ILE A 197 -48.18 -16.90 -11.51
N ALA A 198 -47.82 -16.06 -12.49
CA ALA A 198 -48.79 -15.34 -13.32
C ALA A 198 -49.66 -16.33 -14.14
N HIS A 199 -49.04 -17.35 -14.73
CA HIS A 199 -49.80 -18.42 -15.42
C HIS A 199 -50.68 -19.23 -14.47
N ALA A 200 -50.15 -19.58 -13.29
CA ALA A 200 -50.94 -20.29 -12.30
C ALA A 200 -52.13 -19.44 -11.77
N ARG A 201 -51.91 -18.12 -11.61
CA ARG A 201 -52.99 -17.18 -11.26
C ARG A 201 -54.06 -17.07 -12.33
N ARG A 202 -53.65 -16.98 -13.62
CA ARG A 202 -54.63 -16.93 -14.74
C ARG A 202 -55.44 -18.22 -14.84
N ALA A 203 -54.79 -19.39 -14.67
CA ALA A 203 -55.45 -20.67 -14.63
C ALA A 203 -56.40 -20.78 -13.42
N LEU A 204 -55.98 -20.20 -12.27
CA LEU A 204 -56.80 -20.14 -11.08
C LEU A 204 -57.97 -19.17 -11.23
N GLU A 205 -57.79 -18.03 -11.88
CA GLU A 205 -58.86 -17.09 -12.25
C GLU A 205 -59.87 -17.70 -13.21
N GLU A 206 -59.43 -18.40 -14.27
CA GLU A 206 -60.34 -19.14 -15.15
C GLU A 206 -61.07 -20.24 -14.41
N SER A 207 -60.37 -20.96 -13.54
CA SER A 207 -61.02 -21.99 -12.68
C SER A 207 -62.03 -21.39 -11.70
N ASN A 208 -61.65 -20.26 -11.04
CA ASN A 208 -62.59 -19.55 -10.17
C ASN A 208 -63.80 -18.95 -10.89
N LYS A 209 -63.60 -18.46 -12.16
CA LYS A 209 -64.67 -17.98 -13.01
C LYS A 209 -65.63 -19.11 -13.37
N SER A 210 -65.08 -20.27 -13.74
CA SER A 210 -65.85 -21.48 -14.02
C SER A 210 -66.61 -22.00 -12.76
N LEU A 211 -65.95 -21.90 -11.57
CA LEU A 211 -66.55 -22.21 -10.27
C LEU A 211 -67.70 -21.25 -9.90
N ASN A 212 -67.52 -19.94 -10.15
CA ASN A 212 -68.57 -18.95 -9.93
C ASN A 212 -69.76 -19.11 -10.86
N GLU A 213 -69.51 -19.44 -12.15
CA GLU A 213 -70.56 -19.77 -13.11
C GLU A 213 -71.33 -21.08 -12.72
N MET A 214 -70.59 -22.05 -12.16
CA MET A 214 -71.18 -23.28 -11.62
C MET A 214 -71.93 -23.01 -10.31
N ASN A 215 -71.44 -22.10 -9.41
CA ASN A 215 -72.15 -21.70 -8.21
C ASN A 215 -73.37 -20.85 -8.44
N GLN A 216 -73.43 -20.04 -9.52
CA GLN A 216 -74.65 -19.35 -9.92
C GLN A 216 -75.72 -20.33 -10.40
N LYS A 217 -75.29 -21.48 -10.94
CA LYS A 217 -76.26 -22.60 -11.27
C LYS A 217 -76.70 -23.38 -10.05
N LEU A 218 -75.92 -23.32 -8.98
CA LEU A 218 -76.22 -24.06 -7.76
C LEU A 218 -76.70 -23.14 -6.63
N ASN A 219 -77.64 -22.26 -6.89
CA ASN A 219 -78.25 -21.27 -6.01
C ASN A 219 -78.85 -21.82 -4.70
N SER A 220 -78.41 -23.01 -4.29
CA SER A 220 -78.89 -23.71 -3.04
C SER A 220 -77.80 -24.03 -2.03
N LEU A 221 -76.58 -23.39 -2.16
CA LEU A 221 -75.47 -23.72 -1.28
C LEU A 221 -74.95 -22.55 -0.44
N ASN A 222 -75.85 -21.87 0.31
CA ASN A 222 -75.52 -20.86 1.28
C ASN A 222 -74.66 -21.39 2.49
N THR A 223 -74.53 -22.70 2.58
CA THR A 223 -73.76 -23.38 3.62
C THR A 223 -72.26 -23.56 3.29
N GLN A 224 -71.83 -23.41 2.01
CA GLN A 224 -70.43 -23.54 1.66
C GLN A 224 -69.66 -22.24 1.79
N LEU A 225 -70.32 -21.07 1.92
CA LEU A 225 -69.64 -19.78 2.04
C LEU A 225 -68.86 -19.66 3.37
N THR A 226 -69.42 -20.23 4.45
CA THR A 226 -68.78 -20.24 5.77
C THR A 226 -67.52 -21.12 5.76
N SER A 227 -67.61 -22.29 5.15
CA SER A 227 -66.48 -23.23 5.03
C SER A 227 -65.32 -22.67 4.16
N THR A 228 -65.66 -21.82 3.15
CA THR A 228 -64.63 -21.20 2.28
C THR A 228 -63.95 -20.05 3.01
N ASN A 229 -64.67 -19.33 3.89
CA ASN A 229 -64.11 -18.23 4.70
C ASN A 229 -63.16 -18.77 5.78
N ASP A 230 -63.46 -19.92 6.36
CA ASP A 230 -62.58 -20.58 7.34
C ASP A 230 -61.27 -21.05 6.68
N LYS A 231 -61.34 -21.58 5.44
CA LYS A 231 -60.13 -21.95 4.68
C LYS A 231 -59.31 -20.75 4.24
N LEU A 232 -59.92 -19.56 3.99
CA LEU A 232 -59.22 -18.34 3.65
C LEU A 232 -58.48 -17.78 4.87
N ASN A 233 -59.05 -17.88 6.07
CA ASN A 233 -58.41 -17.47 7.30
C ASN A 233 -57.23 -18.37 7.68
N GLU A 234 -57.34 -19.68 7.47
CA GLU A 234 -56.22 -20.62 7.66
C GLU A 234 -55.06 -20.35 6.68
N ALA A 235 -55.39 -20.01 5.40
CA ALA A 235 -54.36 -19.67 4.41
C ALA A 235 -53.66 -18.32 4.74
N ASN A 236 -54.38 -17.35 5.30
CA ASN A 236 -53.82 -16.09 5.73
C ASN A 236 -52.90 -16.24 6.96
N THR A 237 -53.23 -17.07 7.91
CA THR A 237 -52.35 -17.40 9.04
C THR A 237 -51.11 -18.13 8.58
N ALA A 238 -51.24 -19.10 7.69
CA ALA A 238 -50.10 -19.81 7.12
C ALA A 238 -49.18 -18.88 6.29
N LEU A 239 -49.75 -17.89 5.56
CA LEU A 239 -48.96 -16.87 4.81
C LEU A 239 -48.20 -15.94 5.75
N GLN A 240 -48.80 -15.56 6.89
CA GLN A 240 -48.15 -14.75 7.92
C GLN A 240 -46.97 -15.51 8.58
N GLU A 241 -47.12 -16.78 8.86
CA GLU A 241 -46.05 -17.63 9.39
C GLU A 241 -44.92 -17.81 8.39
N THR A 242 -45.26 -18.00 7.11
CA THR A 242 -44.24 -18.13 6.04
C THR A 242 -43.45 -16.83 5.85
N ASN A 243 -44.11 -15.68 5.86
CA ASN A 243 -43.47 -14.39 5.77
C ASN A 243 -42.56 -14.11 6.99
N ARG A 244 -42.96 -14.52 8.18
CA ARG A 244 -42.14 -14.42 9.39
C ARG A 244 -40.88 -15.31 9.26
N SER A 245 -41.05 -16.55 8.81
CA SER A 245 -39.93 -17.46 8.56
C SER A 245 -38.96 -16.94 7.51
N LEU A 246 -39.47 -16.31 6.45
CA LEU A 246 -38.62 -15.68 5.40
C LEU A 246 -37.82 -14.50 5.95
N PHE A 247 -38.45 -13.69 6.81
CA PHE A 247 -37.76 -12.55 7.45
C PHE A 247 -36.67 -13.03 8.41
N GLU A 248 -36.92 -14.06 9.21
CA GLU A 248 -35.92 -14.65 10.10
C GLU A 248 -34.75 -15.28 9.31
N SER A 249 -35.04 -15.98 8.22
CA SER A 249 -34.04 -16.56 7.33
C SER A 249 -33.12 -15.48 6.72
N ASN A 250 -33.71 -14.37 6.25
CA ASN A 250 -32.94 -13.24 5.72
C ASN A 250 -32.07 -12.58 6.79
N LYS A 251 -32.55 -12.46 8.02
CA LYS A 251 -31.79 -11.94 9.16
C LYS A 251 -30.57 -12.84 9.47
N ILE A 252 -30.77 -14.15 9.49
CA ILE A 252 -29.70 -15.14 9.70
C ILE A 252 -28.67 -15.05 8.57
N LYS A 253 -29.13 -14.95 7.31
CA LYS A 253 -28.23 -14.78 6.15
C LYS A 253 -27.35 -13.53 6.26
N ASN A 254 -27.92 -12.41 6.70
CA ASN A 254 -27.16 -11.18 6.89
C ASN A 254 -26.11 -11.31 8.01
N ILE A 255 -26.43 -12.04 9.10
CA ILE A 255 -25.48 -12.32 10.19
C ILE A 255 -24.31 -13.17 9.66
N TYR A 256 -24.60 -14.23 8.86
CA TYR A 256 -23.56 -15.05 8.25
C TYR A 256 -22.66 -14.27 7.30
N ILE A 257 -23.25 -13.37 6.49
CA ILE A 257 -22.46 -12.49 5.59
C ILE A 257 -21.53 -11.60 6.40
N MET A 258 -22.03 -10.98 7.48
CA MET A 258 -21.21 -10.12 8.35
C MET A 258 -20.10 -10.90 9.06
N GLU A 259 -20.40 -12.11 9.56
CA GLU A 259 -19.39 -12.96 10.19
C GLU A 259 -18.32 -13.43 9.18
N PHE A 260 -18.73 -13.77 7.96
CA PHE A 260 -17.82 -14.10 6.87
C PHE A 260 -16.90 -12.93 6.53
N MET A 261 -17.45 -11.71 6.41
CA MET A 261 -16.66 -10.50 6.14
C MET A 261 -15.65 -10.22 7.27
N ASN A 262 -16.06 -10.40 8.53
CA ASN A 262 -15.16 -10.27 9.69
C ASN A 262 -14.04 -11.34 9.68
N LYS A 263 -14.35 -12.57 9.29
CA LYS A 263 -13.32 -13.62 9.11
C LYS A 263 -12.36 -13.31 7.99
N CYS A 264 -12.87 -12.79 6.86
CA CYS A 264 -12.02 -12.35 5.76
C CYS A 264 -11.06 -11.21 6.18
N SER A 265 -11.58 -10.20 6.91
CA SER A 265 -10.74 -9.11 7.46
C SER A 265 -9.65 -9.66 8.38
N ALA A 266 -10.00 -10.53 9.32
CA ALA A 266 -9.03 -11.16 10.21
C ALA A 266 -7.97 -12.02 9.47
N TYR A 267 -8.36 -12.63 8.33
CA TYR A 267 -7.41 -13.36 7.47
C TYR A 267 -6.42 -12.40 6.78
N ILE A 268 -6.91 -11.26 6.31
CA ILE A 268 -6.07 -10.21 5.71
C ILE A 268 -5.05 -9.70 6.73
N ASP A 269 -5.50 -9.44 7.97
CA ASP A 269 -4.61 -9.00 9.06
C ASP A 269 -3.54 -10.05 9.40
N LYS A 270 -3.91 -11.33 9.41
CA LYS A 270 -2.95 -12.44 9.60
C LYS A 270 -1.93 -12.54 8.45
N LEU A 271 -2.38 -12.38 7.20
CA LEU A 271 -1.49 -12.36 6.04
C LEU A 271 -0.51 -11.17 6.11
N ASP A 272 -0.99 -10.01 6.55
CA ASP A 272 -0.14 -8.83 6.74
C ASP A 272 0.89 -9.04 7.87
N ALA A 273 0.48 -9.67 8.97
CA ALA A 273 1.39 -10.06 10.05
C ALA A 273 2.43 -11.10 9.57
N TYR A 274 2.00 -12.09 8.78
CA TYR A 274 2.88 -13.09 8.18
C TYR A 274 3.88 -12.44 7.21
N ARG A 275 3.41 -11.56 6.34
CA ARG A 275 4.25 -10.73 5.45
C ARG A 275 5.31 -9.95 6.23
N ARG A 276 4.90 -9.27 7.32
CA ARG A 276 5.84 -8.53 8.20
C ARG A 276 6.87 -9.45 8.84
N SER A 277 6.48 -10.67 9.24
CA SER A 277 7.42 -11.66 9.80
C SER A 277 8.42 -12.17 8.77
N LEU A 278 7.98 -12.45 7.54
CA LEU A 278 8.84 -12.84 6.43
C LEU A 278 9.82 -11.73 6.04
N ASN A 279 9.34 -10.48 5.99
CA ASN A 279 10.21 -9.32 5.72
C ASN A 279 11.28 -9.12 6.81
N LYS A 280 10.92 -9.33 8.10
CA LYS A 280 11.90 -9.32 9.19
C LYS A 280 12.95 -10.42 9.06
N LEU A 281 12.55 -11.62 8.66
CA LEU A 281 13.47 -12.73 8.43
C LEU A 281 14.38 -12.50 7.22
N ALA A 282 13.85 -11.91 6.14
CA ALA A 282 14.62 -11.54 4.96
C ALA A 282 15.64 -10.43 5.27
N ALA A 283 15.27 -9.44 6.07
CA ALA A 283 16.15 -8.35 6.48
C ALA A 283 17.31 -8.80 7.39
N ASN A 284 17.12 -9.87 8.18
CA ASN A 284 18.12 -10.39 9.11
C ASN A 284 19.07 -11.43 8.49
N GLY A 285 19.10 -11.57 7.17
CA GLY A 285 20.03 -12.47 6.46
C GLY A 285 19.73 -13.96 6.60
N GLY A 286 18.58 -14.33 7.14
CA GLY A 286 18.17 -15.71 7.39
C GLY A 286 17.51 -16.41 6.19
N LEU A 287 18.14 -16.42 5.02
CA LEU A 287 17.60 -17.02 3.78
C LEU A 287 17.18 -18.51 3.97
N GLN A 288 17.89 -19.28 4.78
CA GLN A 288 17.56 -20.69 5.05
C GLN A 288 16.31 -20.87 5.92
N GLU A 289 16.11 -20.02 6.91
CA GLU A 289 14.91 -20.05 7.78
C GLU A 289 13.67 -19.53 7.05
N LEU A 290 13.82 -18.54 6.17
CA LEU A 290 12.79 -18.08 5.26
C LEU A 290 12.29 -19.21 4.34
N TYR A 291 13.22 -19.98 3.75
CA TYR A 291 12.90 -21.10 2.86
C TYR A 291 12.19 -22.25 3.60
N ARG A 292 12.59 -22.53 4.84
CA ARG A 292 11.98 -23.54 5.69
C ARG A 292 10.52 -23.22 6.05
N ARG A 293 10.23 -21.97 6.41
CA ARG A 293 8.86 -21.52 6.73
C ARG A 293 7.95 -21.48 5.51
N LEU A 294 8.44 -21.05 4.36
CA LEU A 294 7.66 -21.07 3.12
C LEU A 294 7.31 -22.52 2.70
N LYS A 295 8.19 -23.49 2.94
CA LYS A 295 7.94 -24.90 2.62
C LYS A 295 7.04 -25.64 3.63
N SER A 296 6.95 -25.15 4.87
CA SER A 296 6.06 -25.74 5.91
C SER A 296 4.63 -25.21 5.87
N SER A 297 4.34 -24.19 5.06
CA SER A 297 3.01 -23.56 4.92
C SER A 297 2.36 -23.83 3.56
N ALA A 298 3.00 -24.63 2.70
CA ALA A 298 2.43 -25.22 1.49
C ALA A 298 1.95 -26.65 1.77
#